data_01992aae91b706fcbfb60946db837461
#
_entry.id   01992aae91b706fcbfb60946db837461
#
_cell.length_a   1.000
_cell.length_b   1.000
_cell.length_c   1.000
_cell.angle_alpha   90.00
_cell.angle_beta   90.00
_cell.angle_gamma   90.00
#
_symmetry.space_group_name_H-M   'P 1'
#
loop_
_entity.id
_entity.type
_entity.pdbx_description
1 polymer ?
#
loop_
_entity_poly.entity_id
_entity_poly.type
_entity_poly.pdbx_seq_one_letter_code
_entity_poly.pdbx_strand_id
1 'polypeptide(L)'
;MKYYSTNKQAPEATLEEAVVKGLAADKGLFMPFAIESLPQEFYDSIDTLSFQEIAYRVADAFFGEDIPADTLKQIVYDTLSFDVPLVRVTENIYSLELFHGPTLAFKDVGGRFMARLLGYFIKKEGKKQVNVLVATSGDTGSAVANGFLGVEGIHVYVLYPKGKVSEIQEKQFTTLGQNITAIEVDGTFDDCQALVKSAFMDPELNEHLQLTSANSINVARFLPQAFYYFYAYAQLKKVMNDPSLVICVPSGNFGNITAGLFGKRMGLPVKRFIASNNRNDIFFQYLQTGIYTPRPSIATIANAMDVGDPSNFARVLDLYGGSHAAISTEISGATYTDEQIAETMQEVWKKNHYLLDPHGACGFRALAEGLKPGETGIFLETAHPAKFKDTVEKIIGEAVEIPAKLQAFMRGEKKSLPMSKEFADFKQYLMRV
;
A
#
# COMPACT_ATOMS: atom_id res chain seq x y z
N MET A 1 14.85 -16.75 6.27
CA MET A 1 15.47 -15.42 5.97
C MET A 1 15.52 -14.58 7.23
N LYS A 2 16.58 -13.77 7.42
CA LYS A 2 16.69 -12.83 8.54
C LYS A 2 16.38 -11.41 8.10
N TYR A 3 15.97 -10.59 9.07
CA TYR A 3 15.61 -9.18 8.90
C TYR A 3 16.44 -8.32 9.85
N TYR A 4 16.85 -7.14 9.40
CA TYR A 4 17.49 -6.11 10.22
C TYR A 4 16.65 -4.84 10.26
N SER A 5 16.93 -3.95 11.20
CA SER A 5 16.29 -2.64 11.31
C SER A 5 16.99 -1.60 10.44
N THR A 6 16.24 -0.72 9.78
CA THR A 6 16.82 0.45 9.08
C THR A 6 17.63 1.36 10.00
N ASN A 7 17.36 1.38 11.32
CA ASN A 7 18.13 2.13 12.31
C ASN A 7 19.38 1.38 12.80
N LYS A 8 19.51 0.08 12.46
CA LYS A 8 20.70 -0.77 12.70
C LYS A 8 21.15 -0.90 14.17
N GLN A 9 20.24 -0.64 15.14
CA GLN A 9 20.50 -0.74 16.58
C GLN A 9 19.69 -1.86 17.24
N ALA A 10 18.66 -2.39 16.57
CA ALA A 10 17.90 -3.54 17.04
C ALA A 10 18.61 -4.86 16.68
N PRO A 11 18.40 -5.95 17.45
CA PRO A 11 18.87 -7.28 17.07
C PRO A 11 18.20 -7.73 15.76
N GLU A 12 18.84 -8.67 15.07
CA GLU A 12 18.25 -9.35 13.91
C GLU A 12 16.96 -10.06 14.32
N ALA A 13 16.01 -10.11 13.40
CA ALA A 13 14.72 -10.75 13.59
C ALA A 13 14.50 -11.87 12.56
N THR A 14 13.73 -12.88 12.95
CA THR A 14 13.15 -13.85 12.00
C THR A 14 12.01 -13.23 11.22
N LEU A 15 11.54 -13.89 10.15
CA LEU A 15 10.35 -13.46 9.42
C LEU A 15 9.14 -13.35 10.36
N GLU A 16 8.92 -14.35 11.19
CA GLU A 16 7.81 -14.36 12.15
C GLU A 16 7.86 -13.18 13.11
N GLU A 17 9.03 -12.89 13.70
CA GLU A 17 9.19 -11.73 14.57
C GLU A 17 8.96 -10.42 13.84
N ALA A 18 9.46 -10.27 12.60
CA ALA A 18 9.27 -9.06 11.80
C ALA A 18 7.80 -8.83 11.45
N VAL A 19 7.05 -9.88 11.15
CA VAL A 19 5.60 -9.81 10.84
C VAL A 19 4.78 -9.55 12.10
N VAL A 20 5.05 -10.28 13.18
CA VAL A 20 4.27 -10.19 14.42
C VAL A 20 4.54 -8.88 15.16
N LYS A 21 5.78 -8.42 15.22
CA LYS A 21 6.14 -7.13 15.85
C LYS A 21 5.81 -5.93 14.97
N GLY A 22 5.95 -6.09 13.64
CA GLY A 22 5.72 -5.04 12.66
C GLY A 22 6.73 -3.90 12.64
N LEU A 23 7.39 -3.61 13.76
CA LEU A 23 8.39 -2.56 13.95
C LEU A 23 9.53 -3.09 14.82
N ALA A 24 10.77 -2.69 14.51
CA ALA A 24 11.93 -3.07 15.31
C ALA A 24 11.99 -2.32 16.66
N ALA A 25 12.70 -2.88 17.65
CA ALA A 25 12.78 -2.33 18.99
C ALA A 25 13.40 -0.91 19.03
N ASP A 26 14.25 -0.59 18.06
CA ASP A 26 14.86 0.74 17.87
C ASP A 26 13.99 1.70 17.05
N LYS A 27 12.74 1.32 16.76
CA LYS A 27 11.76 2.06 15.93
C LYS A 27 12.10 2.13 14.44
N GLY A 28 13.12 1.41 13.99
CA GLY A 28 13.45 1.24 12.58
C GLY A 28 12.51 0.23 11.90
N LEU A 29 12.45 0.29 10.58
CA LEU A 29 11.66 -0.63 9.77
C LEU A 29 12.46 -1.89 9.47
N PHE A 30 11.80 -3.04 9.46
CA PHE A 30 12.45 -4.28 9.07
C PHE A 30 12.77 -4.32 7.58
N MET A 31 13.99 -4.76 7.25
CA MET A 31 14.52 -5.01 5.91
C MET A 31 15.07 -6.42 5.82
N PRO A 32 14.84 -7.16 4.73
CA PRO A 32 15.48 -8.46 4.54
C PRO A 32 17.00 -8.28 4.32
N PHE A 33 17.80 -9.19 4.83
CA PHE A 33 19.26 -9.14 4.63
C PHE A 33 19.68 -9.34 3.17
N ALA A 34 18.87 -10.06 2.39
CA ALA A 34 19.12 -10.30 0.99
C ALA A 34 17.85 -10.02 0.16
N ILE A 35 18.06 -9.48 -1.03
CA ILE A 35 17.05 -9.40 -2.08
C ILE A 35 17.64 -10.21 -3.25
N GLU A 36 17.19 -11.45 -3.38
CA GLU A 36 17.72 -12.37 -4.38
C GLU A 36 17.19 -12.02 -5.77
N SER A 37 18.08 -12.07 -6.78
CA SER A 37 17.68 -11.97 -8.16
C SER A 37 16.97 -13.24 -8.61
N LEU A 38 15.86 -13.11 -9.32
CA LEU A 38 15.20 -14.23 -9.96
C LEU A 38 15.97 -14.67 -11.23
N PRO A 39 15.94 -15.96 -11.58
CA PRO A 39 16.70 -16.46 -12.73
C PRO A 39 16.18 -15.91 -14.05
N GLN A 40 17.07 -15.81 -15.08
CA GLN A 40 16.73 -15.25 -16.38
C GLN A 40 15.58 -16.01 -17.05
N GLU A 41 15.53 -17.33 -16.88
CA GLU A 41 14.47 -18.20 -17.42
C GLU A 41 13.07 -17.82 -16.91
N PHE A 42 12.98 -17.26 -15.70
CA PHE A 42 11.72 -16.72 -15.17
C PHE A 42 11.26 -15.54 -16.02
N TYR A 43 12.16 -14.59 -16.33
CA TYR A 43 11.82 -13.42 -17.14
C TYR A 43 11.57 -13.78 -18.61
N ASP A 44 12.24 -14.78 -19.13
CA ASP A 44 12.06 -15.26 -20.51
C ASP A 44 10.66 -15.83 -20.72
N SER A 45 10.08 -16.47 -19.68
CA SER A 45 8.78 -17.15 -19.73
C SER A 45 7.66 -16.43 -18.98
N ILE A 46 7.92 -15.28 -18.34
CA ILE A 46 6.99 -14.62 -17.41
C ILE A 46 5.61 -14.30 -18.03
N ASP A 47 5.59 -14.00 -19.32
CA ASP A 47 4.35 -13.70 -20.08
C ASP A 47 3.46 -14.94 -20.31
N THR A 48 3.96 -16.14 -20.05
CA THR A 48 3.17 -17.38 -20.12
C THR A 48 2.56 -17.79 -18.79
N LEU A 49 3.00 -17.18 -17.69
CA LEU A 49 2.59 -17.49 -16.32
C LEU A 49 1.33 -16.72 -15.90
N SER A 50 0.53 -17.34 -15.03
CA SER A 50 -0.59 -16.65 -14.37
C SER A 50 -0.10 -15.66 -13.31
N PHE A 51 -0.95 -14.73 -12.89
CA PHE A 51 -0.61 -13.79 -11.82
C PHE A 51 -0.21 -14.51 -10.53
N GLN A 52 -0.94 -15.56 -10.15
CA GLN A 52 -0.64 -16.34 -8.95
C GLN A 52 0.70 -17.06 -9.04
N GLU A 53 1.05 -17.63 -10.21
CA GLU A 53 2.34 -18.30 -10.41
C GLU A 53 3.51 -17.31 -10.32
N ILE A 54 3.38 -16.16 -10.97
CA ILE A 54 4.36 -15.06 -10.87
C ILE A 54 4.53 -14.65 -9.41
N ALA A 55 3.43 -14.36 -8.73
CA ALA A 55 3.45 -13.93 -7.34
C ALA A 55 4.04 -14.98 -6.40
N TYR A 56 3.76 -16.27 -6.65
CA TYR A 56 4.37 -17.35 -5.86
C TYR A 56 5.90 -17.38 -6.02
N ARG A 57 6.43 -17.24 -7.23
CA ARG A 57 7.88 -17.18 -7.47
C ARG A 57 8.53 -16.00 -6.74
N VAL A 58 7.88 -14.84 -6.77
CA VAL A 58 8.35 -13.65 -6.05
C VAL A 58 8.25 -13.84 -4.53
N ALA A 59 7.15 -14.41 -4.05
CA ALA A 59 6.96 -14.70 -2.63
C ALA A 59 7.96 -15.74 -2.09
N ASP A 60 8.28 -16.75 -2.89
CA ASP A 60 9.23 -17.80 -2.51
C ASP A 60 10.62 -17.22 -2.23
N ALA A 61 11.06 -16.24 -2.99
CA ALA A 61 12.32 -15.54 -2.76
C ALA A 61 12.39 -14.78 -1.42
N PHE A 62 11.26 -14.35 -0.85
CA PHE A 62 11.22 -13.65 0.43
C PHE A 62 10.80 -14.54 1.61
N PHE A 63 9.99 -15.55 1.38
CA PHE A 63 9.29 -16.29 2.43
C PHE A 63 9.53 -17.80 2.37
N GLY A 64 10.10 -18.33 1.28
CA GLY A 64 10.23 -19.77 1.03
C GLY A 64 11.16 -20.50 2.01
N GLU A 65 12.14 -19.81 2.61
CA GLU A 65 12.99 -20.41 3.65
C GLU A 65 12.23 -20.67 4.98
N ASP A 66 11.21 -19.85 5.27
CA ASP A 66 10.51 -19.83 6.56
C ASP A 66 9.15 -20.53 6.51
N ILE A 67 8.56 -20.66 5.32
CA ILE A 67 7.21 -21.17 5.12
C ILE A 67 7.23 -22.36 4.16
N PRO A 68 6.60 -23.50 4.50
CA PRO A 68 6.51 -24.63 3.60
C PRO A 68 5.87 -24.25 2.24
N ALA A 69 6.41 -24.77 1.15
CA ALA A 69 6.03 -24.40 -0.21
C ALA A 69 4.52 -24.45 -0.49
N ASP A 70 3.85 -25.53 -0.07
CA ASP A 70 2.39 -25.68 -0.26
C ASP A 70 1.61 -24.63 0.54
N THR A 71 2.06 -24.31 1.76
CA THR A 71 1.44 -23.28 2.60
C THR A 71 1.62 -21.90 1.98
N LEU A 72 2.83 -21.56 1.54
CA LEU A 72 3.10 -20.28 0.89
C LEU A 72 2.30 -20.13 -0.39
N LYS A 73 2.21 -21.21 -1.20
CA LYS A 73 1.39 -21.24 -2.41
C LYS A 73 -0.07 -20.98 -2.09
N GLN A 74 -0.61 -21.64 -1.07
CA GLN A 74 -1.98 -21.40 -0.61
C GLN A 74 -2.22 -19.95 -0.20
N ILE A 75 -1.31 -19.38 0.60
CA ILE A 75 -1.39 -17.96 1.04
C ILE A 75 -1.44 -17.03 -0.18
N VAL A 76 -0.56 -17.22 -1.16
CA VAL A 76 -0.49 -16.39 -2.37
C VAL A 76 -1.76 -16.52 -3.20
N TYR A 77 -2.21 -17.74 -3.48
CA TYR A 77 -3.38 -18.00 -4.33
C TYR A 77 -4.68 -17.48 -3.69
N ASP A 78 -4.83 -17.66 -2.39
CA ASP A 78 -5.97 -17.09 -1.65
C ASP A 78 -5.94 -15.55 -1.58
N THR A 79 -4.75 -14.98 -1.56
CA THR A 79 -4.58 -13.52 -1.59
C THR A 79 -5.04 -12.96 -2.93
N LEU A 80 -4.61 -13.56 -4.03
CA LEU A 80 -4.80 -13.07 -5.40
C LEU A 80 -5.99 -13.76 -6.09
N SER A 81 -7.17 -13.65 -5.48
CA SER A 81 -8.43 -14.17 -6.06
C SER A 81 -9.10 -13.20 -7.04
N PHE A 82 -8.40 -12.16 -7.48
CA PHE A 82 -8.85 -11.14 -8.41
C PHE A 82 -7.71 -10.77 -9.36
N ASP A 83 -8.07 -10.23 -10.52
CA ASP A 83 -7.10 -9.79 -11.53
C ASP A 83 -6.60 -8.36 -11.29
N VAL A 84 -5.50 -8.03 -11.96
CA VAL A 84 -4.86 -6.71 -11.98
C VAL A 84 -4.52 -6.38 -13.44
N PRO A 85 -5.53 -6.00 -14.25
CA PRO A 85 -5.34 -5.83 -15.67
C PRO A 85 -4.49 -4.62 -16.02
N LEU A 86 -3.71 -4.74 -17.10
CA LEU A 86 -2.99 -3.66 -17.74
C LEU A 86 -3.85 -3.10 -18.88
N VAL A 87 -4.30 -1.86 -18.75
CA VAL A 87 -5.19 -1.20 -19.71
C VAL A 87 -4.44 -0.11 -20.45
N ARG A 88 -4.49 -0.14 -21.78
CA ARG A 88 -3.88 0.89 -22.61
C ARG A 88 -4.73 2.16 -22.59
N VAL A 89 -4.15 3.29 -22.17
CA VAL A 89 -4.83 4.59 -22.12
C VAL A 89 -4.44 5.47 -23.31
N THR A 90 -3.16 5.51 -23.66
CA THR A 90 -2.66 6.18 -24.86
C THR A 90 -1.75 5.23 -25.66
N GLU A 91 -1.09 5.74 -26.71
CA GLU A 91 -0.20 4.91 -27.53
C GLU A 91 0.92 4.24 -26.71
N ASN A 92 1.49 4.97 -25.75
CA ASN A 92 2.64 4.54 -24.94
C ASN A 92 2.43 4.63 -23.43
N ILE A 93 1.21 4.89 -22.95
CA ILE A 93 0.87 4.94 -21.52
C ILE A 93 -0.22 3.93 -21.20
N TYR A 94 0.05 3.10 -20.21
CA TYR A 94 -0.84 2.06 -19.71
C TYR A 94 -1.20 2.33 -18.23
N SER A 95 -2.42 1.97 -17.85
CA SER A 95 -2.87 1.90 -16.47
C SER A 95 -2.74 0.48 -15.96
N LEU A 96 -2.09 0.29 -14.81
CA LEU A 96 -2.21 -0.95 -14.05
C LEU A 96 -3.34 -0.78 -13.04
N GLU A 97 -4.48 -1.39 -13.31
CA GLU A 97 -5.68 -1.26 -12.47
C GLU A 97 -5.59 -2.15 -11.23
N LEU A 98 -5.23 -1.57 -10.10
CA LEU A 98 -5.04 -2.26 -8.83
C LEU A 98 -6.31 -2.32 -7.96
N PHE A 99 -7.46 -2.02 -8.54
CA PHE A 99 -8.72 -1.80 -7.82
C PHE A 99 -9.80 -2.86 -8.08
N HIS A 100 -9.43 -4.07 -8.47
CA HIS A 100 -10.39 -5.17 -8.71
C HIS A 100 -10.56 -6.12 -7.52
N GLY A 101 -9.82 -5.89 -6.44
CA GLY A 101 -9.95 -6.63 -5.19
C GLY A 101 -11.24 -6.34 -4.41
N PRO A 102 -11.40 -6.93 -3.22
CA PRO A 102 -12.62 -6.80 -2.41
C PRO A 102 -12.99 -5.37 -2.02
N THR A 103 -11.99 -4.52 -1.73
CA THR A 103 -12.22 -3.14 -1.31
C THR A 103 -11.94 -2.11 -2.41
N LEU A 104 -11.64 -2.57 -3.62
CA LEU A 104 -11.37 -1.73 -4.78
C LEU A 104 -10.20 -0.75 -4.55
N ALA A 105 -9.12 -1.24 -3.92
CA ALA A 105 -7.86 -0.52 -3.74
C ALA A 105 -6.66 -1.47 -3.81
N PHE A 106 -5.49 -0.97 -4.23
CA PHE A 106 -4.25 -1.75 -4.32
C PHE A 106 -3.85 -2.41 -3.00
N LYS A 107 -4.28 -1.84 -1.89
CA LYS A 107 -3.98 -2.30 -0.53
C LYS A 107 -4.59 -3.67 -0.20
N ASP A 108 -5.54 -4.14 -1.01
CA ASP A 108 -6.11 -5.48 -0.86
C ASP A 108 -5.04 -6.58 -0.94
N VAL A 109 -4.06 -6.45 -1.83
CA VAL A 109 -2.97 -7.42 -1.95
C VAL A 109 -2.20 -7.56 -0.64
N GLY A 110 -1.67 -6.46 -0.11
CA GLY A 110 -0.91 -6.47 1.13
C GLY A 110 -1.75 -6.81 2.37
N GLY A 111 -3.00 -6.32 2.44
CA GLY A 111 -3.91 -6.60 3.55
C GLY A 111 -4.27 -8.08 3.65
N ARG A 112 -4.66 -8.69 2.54
CA ARG A 112 -5.02 -10.10 2.45
C ARG A 112 -3.83 -11.03 2.68
N PHE A 113 -2.66 -10.70 2.12
CA PHE A 113 -1.45 -11.48 2.31
C PHE A 113 -1.01 -11.47 3.79
N MET A 114 -0.94 -10.29 4.41
CA MET A 114 -0.58 -10.18 5.82
C MET A 114 -1.54 -10.95 6.73
N ALA A 115 -2.84 -10.88 6.45
CA ALA A 115 -3.85 -11.58 7.26
C ALA A 115 -3.63 -13.10 7.26
N ARG A 116 -3.33 -13.68 6.10
CA ARG A 116 -3.07 -15.12 5.94
C ARG A 116 -1.74 -15.52 6.56
N LEU A 117 -0.72 -14.71 6.35
CA LEU A 117 0.61 -14.97 6.90
C LEU A 117 0.63 -14.88 8.43
N LEU A 118 0.01 -13.84 9.00
CA LEU A 118 -0.12 -13.69 10.44
C LEU A 118 -0.97 -14.80 11.05
N GLY A 119 -2.10 -15.16 10.43
CA GLY A 119 -2.92 -16.30 10.84
C GLY A 119 -2.15 -17.62 10.83
N TYR A 120 -1.28 -17.85 9.86
CA TYR A 120 -0.39 -19.02 9.81
C TYR A 120 0.54 -19.07 11.03
N PHE A 121 1.22 -17.97 11.36
CA PHE A 121 2.12 -17.93 12.51
C PHE A 121 1.41 -18.11 13.84
N ILE A 122 0.24 -17.47 14.03
CA ILE A 122 -0.56 -17.62 15.24
C ILE A 122 -0.98 -19.09 15.45
N LYS A 123 -1.45 -19.74 14.39
CA LYS A 123 -1.86 -21.15 14.43
C LYS A 123 -0.69 -22.08 14.71
N LYS A 124 0.49 -21.82 14.10
CA LYS A 124 1.71 -22.61 14.27
C LYS A 124 2.21 -22.58 15.71
N GLU A 125 2.16 -21.42 16.37
CA GLU A 125 2.69 -21.24 17.72
C GLU A 125 1.66 -21.52 18.84
N GLY A 126 0.37 -21.72 18.50
CA GLY A 126 -0.71 -21.85 19.49
C GLY A 126 -0.85 -20.61 20.37
N LYS A 127 -0.50 -19.43 19.85
CA LYS A 127 -0.47 -18.17 20.59
C LYS A 127 -1.86 -17.65 20.95
N LYS A 128 -1.87 -16.81 22.00
CA LYS A 128 -3.01 -15.99 22.38
C LYS A 128 -3.35 -15.01 21.24
N GLN A 129 -4.56 -14.45 21.32
CA GLN A 129 -5.06 -13.44 20.39
C GLN A 129 -4.04 -12.32 20.11
N VAL A 130 -3.86 -12.00 18.82
CA VAL A 130 -3.10 -10.85 18.35
C VAL A 130 -4.05 -9.69 18.03
N ASN A 131 -3.73 -8.51 18.50
CA ASN A 131 -4.49 -7.30 18.30
C ASN A 131 -3.82 -6.41 17.27
N VAL A 132 -4.46 -6.24 16.13
CA VAL A 132 -3.96 -5.44 15.01
C VAL A 132 -4.49 -4.01 15.17
N LEU A 133 -3.60 -3.04 15.30
CA LEU A 133 -3.97 -1.63 15.30
C LEU A 133 -3.65 -1.03 13.92
N VAL A 134 -4.62 -0.29 13.38
CA VAL A 134 -4.45 0.41 12.10
C VAL A 134 -5.07 1.80 12.16
N ALA A 135 -4.27 2.84 11.94
CA ALA A 135 -4.76 4.19 11.67
C ALA A 135 -5.02 4.32 10.16
N THR A 136 -6.13 4.92 9.79
CA THR A 136 -6.51 5.04 8.38
C THR A 136 -7.13 6.38 8.01
N SER A 137 -6.87 6.82 6.78
CA SER A 137 -7.61 7.88 6.08
C SER A 137 -8.66 7.32 5.11
N GLY A 138 -8.88 5.98 5.11
CA GLY A 138 -9.88 5.29 4.26
C GLY A 138 -9.40 3.92 3.77
N ASP A 139 -8.65 3.85 2.68
CA ASP A 139 -8.32 2.62 1.96
C ASP A 139 -7.50 1.60 2.78
N THR A 140 -6.59 2.06 3.63
CA THR A 140 -5.80 1.16 4.47
C THR A 140 -6.69 0.40 5.45
N GLY A 141 -7.57 1.11 6.15
CA GLY A 141 -8.53 0.50 7.08
C GLY A 141 -9.48 -0.44 6.38
N SER A 142 -9.99 -0.05 5.20
CA SER A 142 -10.86 -0.89 4.38
C SER A 142 -10.20 -2.21 4.00
N ALA A 143 -8.98 -2.15 3.44
CA ALA A 143 -8.24 -3.34 3.00
C ALA A 143 -7.82 -4.25 4.16
N VAL A 144 -7.38 -3.65 5.29
CA VAL A 144 -7.02 -4.41 6.50
C VAL A 144 -8.24 -5.08 7.10
N ALA A 145 -9.31 -4.33 7.36
CA ALA A 145 -10.52 -4.88 7.94
C ALA A 145 -11.09 -6.04 7.12
N ASN A 146 -11.19 -5.87 5.79
CA ASN A 146 -11.67 -6.93 4.91
C ASN A 146 -10.70 -8.11 4.79
N GLY A 147 -9.40 -7.85 4.75
CA GLY A 147 -8.38 -8.90 4.67
C GLY A 147 -8.34 -9.80 5.91
N PHE A 148 -8.57 -9.22 7.09
CA PHE A 148 -8.54 -9.91 8.38
C PHE A 148 -9.91 -10.38 8.87
N LEU A 149 -10.99 -10.07 8.16
CA LEU A 149 -12.33 -10.46 8.58
C LEU A 149 -12.46 -11.98 8.77
N GLY A 150 -12.86 -12.40 9.97
CA GLY A 150 -13.04 -13.82 10.31
C GLY A 150 -11.75 -14.62 10.49
N VAL A 151 -10.57 -14.00 10.51
CA VAL A 151 -9.31 -14.70 10.78
C VAL A 151 -9.23 -15.02 12.27
N GLU A 152 -9.17 -16.32 12.58
CA GLU A 152 -9.12 -16.82 13.94
C GLU A 152 -7.87 -16.35 14.69
N GLY A 153 -8.02 -15.99 15.96
CA GLY A 153 -6.92 -15.50 16.82
C GLY A 153 -6.47 -14.06 16.53
N ILE A 154 -7.19 -13.33 15.68
CA ILE A 154 -6.86 -11.93 15.38
C ILE A 154 -8.06 -11.04 15.65
N HIS A 155 -7.84 -9.93 16.35
CA HIS A 155 -8.78 -8.81 16.45
C HIS A 155 -8.19 -7.55 15.83
N VAL A 156 -8.99 -6.80 15.08
CA VAL A 156 -8.53 -5.60 14.37
C VAL A 156 -9.27 -4.37 14.89
N TYR A 157 -8.49 -3.36 15.27
CA TYR A 157 -8.99 -2.03 15.65
C TYR A 157 -8.62 -1.02 14.56
N VAL A 158 -9.63 -0.48 13.90
CA VAL A 158 -9.46 0.51 12.82
C VAL A 158 -9.78 1.90 13.37
N LEU A 159 -8.73 2.71 13.58
CA LEU A 159 -8.86 4.08 14.04
C LEU A 159 -8.96 5.02 12.84
N TYR A 160 -10.00 5.84 12.80
CA TYR A 160 -10.21 6.79 11.71
C TYR A 160 -10.74 8.14 12.20
N PRO A 161 -10.41 9.25 11.53
CA PRO A 161 -10.83 10.59 11.97
C PRO A 161 -12.28 10.84 11.59
N LYS A 162 -13.08 11.28 12.57
CA LYS A 162 -14.50 11.58 12.44
C LYS A 162 -14.76 12.60 11.31
N GLY A 163 -15.62 12.21 10.38
CA GLY A 163 -16.05 13.08 9.27
C GLY A 163 -14.95 13.46 8.27
N LYS A 164 -13.79 12.77 8.26
CA LYS A 164 -12.67 13.02 7.35
C LYS A 164 -12.43 11.91 6.34
N VAL A 165 -13.20 10.84 6.41
CA VAL A 165 -13.16 9.70 5.48
C VAL A 165 -14.41 9.74 4.61
N SER A 166 -14.31 9.40 3.32
CA SER A 166 -15.51 9.35 2.46
C SER A 166 -16.50 8.32 2.98
N GLU A 167 -17.80 8.55 2.78
CA GLU A 167 -18.84 7.63 3.25
C GLU A 167 -18.63 6.21 2.72
N ILE A 168 -18.26 6.09 1.45
CA ILE A 168 -18.00 4.78 0.81
C ILE A 168 -16.84 4.06 1.48
N GLN A 169 -15.74 4.74 1.76
CA GLN A 169 -14.59 4.14 2.44
C GLN A 169 -14.92 3.78 3.89
N GLU A 170 -15.61 4.67 4.61
CA GLU A 170 -16.03 4.44 6.00
C GLU A 170 -16.91 3.19 6.13
N LYS A 171 -17.90 3.03 5.24
CA LYS A 171 -18.77 1.86 5.22
C LYS A 171 -18.01 0.54 4.99
N GLN A 172 -16.87 0.55 4.32
CA GLN A 172 -16.09 -0.65 4.04
C GLN A 172 -15.46 -1.29 5.30
N PHE A 173 -15.33 -0.59 6.41
CA PHE A 173 -14.83 -1.14 7.66
C PHE A 173 -15.77 -0.98 8.86
N THR A 174 -16.75 -0.07 8.79
CA THR A 174 -17.70 0.12 9.90
C THR A 174 -18.88 -0.84 9.87
N THR A 175 -19.09 -1.54 8.76
CA THR A 175 -20.25 -2.46 8.59
C THR A 175 -19.93 -3.92 8.81
N LEU A 176 -18.67 -4.28 9.09
CA LEU A 176 -18.20 -5.66 9.12
C LEU A 176 -18.52 -6.39 10.42
N GLY A 177 -18.26 -5.78 11.58
CA GLY A 177 -18.39 -6.46 12.87
C GLY A 177 -17.44 -7.65 13.05
N GLN A 178 -17.89 -8.70 13.73
CA GLN A 178 -17.09 -9.90 14.05
C GLN A 178 -15.80 -9.51 14.82
N ASN A 179 -14.63 -9.85 14.29
CA ASN A 179 -13.32 -9.53 14.84
C ASN A 179 -12.80 -8.13 14.43
N ILE A 180 -13.66 -7.27 13.87
CA ILE A 180 -13.30 -5.91 13.45
C ILE A 180 -14.02 -4.89 14.31
N THR A 181 -13.28 -4.00 14.95
CA THR A 181 -13.79 -2.85 15.69
C THR A 181 -13.35 -1.55 15.04
N ALA A 182 -14.30 -0.77 14.55
CA ALA A 182 -14.05 0.57 14.03
C ALA A 182 -14.12 1.60 15.16
N ILE A 183 -13.09 2.44 15.28
CA ILE A 183 -12.96 3.47 16.32
C ILE A 183 -12.94 4.84 15.65
N GLU A 184 -14.01 5.61 15.89
CA GLU A 184 -14.19 6.95 15.33
C GLU A 184 -13.56 7.98 16.28
N VAL A 185 -12.40 8.50 15.91
CA VAL A 185 -11.63 9.43 16.73
C VAL A 185 -12.06 10.88 16.47
N ASP A 186 -12.38 11.60 17.53
CA ASP A 186 -12.66 13.06 17.45
C ASP A 186 -11.33 13.84 17.30
N GLY A 187 -10.77 13.80 16.11
CA GLY A 187 -9.46 14.34 15.79
C GLY A 187 -9.14 14.28 14.29
N THR A 188 -7.85 14.27 14.02
CA THR A 188 -7.26 14.18 12.67
C THR A 188 -6.70 12.79 12.40
N PHE A 189 -6.25 12.53 11.18
CA PHE A 189 -5.51 11.30 10.86
C PHE A 189 -4.20 11.20 11.66
N ASP A 190 -3.52 12.32 11.85
CA ASP A 190 -2.29 12.37 12.66
C ASP A 190 -2.57 12.01 14.13
N ASP A 191 -3.73 12.41 14.68
CA ASP A 191 -4.16 12.00 16.01
C ASP A 191 -4.40 10.48 16.07
N CYS A 192 -5.02 9.89 15.06
CA CYS A 192 -5.19 8.43 14.97
C CYS A 192 -3.83 7.71 14.94
N GLN A 193 -2.88 8.20 14.16
CA GLN A 193 -1.51 7.64 14.12
C GLN A 193 -0.80 7.79 15.45
N ALA A 194 -0.96 8.94 16.13
CA ALA A 194 -0.38 9.17 17.43
C ALA A 194 -0.91 8.21 18.50
N LEU A 195 -2.23 7.93 18.52
CA LEU A 195 -2.84 6.94 19.40
C LEU A 195 -2.25 5.54 19.18
N VAL A 196 -2.16 5.10 17.93
CA VAL A 196 -1.57 3.79 17.57
C VAL A 196 -0.10 3.72 17.99
N LYS A 197 0.69 4.77 17.69
CA LYS A 197 2.10 4.84 18.07
C LYS A 197 2.27 4.82 19.60
N SER A 198 1.44 5.54 20.34
CA SER A 198 1.48 5.56 21.80
C SER A 198 1.16 4.19 22.40
N ALA A 199 0.20 3.44 21.81
CA ALA A 199 -0.10 2.08 22.24
C ALA A 199 1.10 1.14 22.07
N PHE A 200 1.83 1.22 20.96
CA PHE A 200 3.06 0.43 20.76
C PHE A 200 4.20 0.81 21.72
N MET A 201 4.20 2.02 22.23
CA MET A 201 5.22 2.52 23.15
C MET A 201 4.86 2.31 24.62
N ASP A 202 3.63 1.93 24.94
CA ASP A 202 3.15 1.76 26.32
C ASP A 202 3.52 0.36 26.85
N PRO A 203 4.40 0.26 27.88
CA PRO A 203 4.85 -1.03 28.41
C PRO A 203 3.73 -1.88 28.98
N GLU A 204 2.77 -1.24 29.69
CA GLU A 204 1.66 -1.93 30.34
C GLU A 204 0.71 -2.57 29.32
N LEU A 205 0.41 -1.85 28.22
CA LEU A 205 -0.37 -2.42 27.12
C LEU A 205 0.36 -3.59 26.46
N ASN A 206 1.66 -3.49 26.23
CA ASN A 206 2.44 -4.56 25.60
C ASN A 206 2.67 -5.79 26.50
N GLU A 207 2.54 -5.65 27.82
CA GLU A 207 2.49 -6.77 28.73
C GLU A 207 1.10 -7.46 28.74
N HIS A 208 0.04 -6.66 28.57
CA HIS A 208 -1.34 -7.14 28.58
C HIS A 208 -1.81 -7.71 27.25
N LEU A 209 -1.47 -7.05 26.13
CA LEU A 209 -1.91 -7.38 24.77
C LEU A 209 -0.72 -7.64 23.84
N GLN A 210 -0.88 -8.62 22.96
CA GLN A 210 0.05 -8.75 21.83
C GLN A 210 -0.43 -7.81 20.70
N LEU A 211 0.29 -6.70 20.53
CA LEU A 211 -0.03 -5.68 19.53
C LEU A 211 0.82 -5.84 18.27
N THR A 212 0.23 -5.63 17.10
CA THR A 212 0.93 -5.48 15.83
C THR A 212 0.30 -4.38 14.97
N SER A 213 1.10 -3.82 14.04
CA SER A 213 0.62 -2.82 13.08
C SER A 213 0.35 -3.45 11.73
N ALA A 214 -0.80 -3.14 11.14
CA ALA A 214 -1.09 -3.49 9.76
C ALA A 214 -0.90 -2.31 8.77
N ASN A 215 -0.19 -1.27 9.15
CA ASN A 215 0.23 -0.20 8.22
C ASN A 215 1.38 -0.66 7.32
N SER A 216 1.73 0.13 6.31
CA SER A 216 2.76 -0.20 5.30
C SER A 216 4.19 -0.35 5.84
N ILE A 217 4.40 -0.04 7.12
CA ILE A 217 5.67 -0.29 7.83
C ILE A 217 5.94 -1.79 8.03
N ASN A 218 4.90 -2.62 8.12
CA ASN A 218 5.04 -4.07 8.28
C ASN A 218 5.50 -4.73 6.98
N VAL A 219 6.51 -5.62 7.06
CA VAL A 219 7.06 -6.34 5.90
C VAL A 219 6.01 -7.16 5.16
N ALA A 220 5.06 -7.77 5.86
CA ALA A 220 3.98 -8.54 5.28
C ALA A 220 2.96 -7.69 4.51
N ARG A 221 3.00 -6.36 4.67
CA ARG A 221 2.14 -5.41 3.97
C ARG A 221 2.78 -4.86 2.70
N PHE A 222 4.06 -4.51 2.74
CA PHE A 222 4.69 -3.87 1.57
C PHE A 222 5.32 -4.88 0.60
N LEU A 223 5.98 -5.95 1.06
CA LEU A 223 6.63 -6.92 0.18
C LEU A 223 5.68 -7.54 -0.86
N PRO A 224 4.44 -7.96 -0.53
CA PRO A 224 3.52 -8.52 -1.51
C PRO A 224 3.11 -7.55 -2.63
N GLN A 225 3.29 -6.26 -2.42
CA GLN A 225 3.04 -5.27 -3.46
C GLN A 225 4.02 -5.39 -4.63
N ALA A 226 5.15 -6.08 -4.46
CA ALA A 226 6.04 -6.40 -5.58
C ALA A 226 5.36 -7.27 -6.63
N PHE A 227 4.41 -8.13 -6.26
CA PHE A 227 3.77 -9.10 -7.13
C PHE A 227 3.17 -8.47 -8.39
N TYR A 228 2.42 -7.39 -8.25
CA TYR A 228 1.75 -6.78 -9.40
C TYR A 228 2.70 -6.01 -10.32
N TYR A 229 3.90 -5.64 -9.88
CA TYR A 229 4.91 -5.05 -10.77
C TYR A 229 5.44 -6.10 -11.77
N PHE A 230 5.70 -7.32 -11.29
CA PHE A 230 6.11 -8.42 -12.16
C PHE A 230 4.97 -8.81 -13.13
N TYR A 231 3.73 -8.82 -12.65
CA TYR A 231 2.58 -9.12 -13.49
C TYR A 231 2.31 -8.01 -14.52
N ALA A 232 2.53 -6.75 -14.18
CA ALA A 232 2.47 -5.64 -15.12
C ALA A 232 3.47 -5.82 -16.28
N TYR A 233 4.72 -6.18 -15.95
CA TYR A 233 5.73 -6.48 -16.95
C TYR A 233 5.34 -7.70 -17.80
N ALA A 234 4.84 -8.76 -17.21
CA ALA A 234 4.38 -9.95 -17.92
C ALA A 234 3.28 -9.63 -18.94
N GLN A 235 2.30 -8.79 -18.54
CA GLN A 235 1.23 -8.36 -19.44
C GLN A 235 1.75 -7.47 -20.57
N LEU A 236 2.66 -6.53 -20.25
CA LEU A 236 3.25 -5.66 -21.27
C LEU A 236 4.08 -6.45 -22.28
N LYS A 237 4.83 -7.45 -21.84
CA LYS A 237 5.62 -8.34 -22.69
C LYS A 237 4.79 -9.12 -23.71
N LYS A 238 3.52 -9.43 -23.41
CA LYS A 238 2.57 -10.06 -24.37
C LYS A 238 2.29 -9.19 -25.60
N VAL A 239 2.36 -7.87 -25.45
CA VAL A 239 1.98 -6.90 -26.49
C VAL A 239 3.18 -6.11 -27.06
N MET A 240 4.33 -6.22 -26.44
CA MET A 240 5.53 -5.45 -26.82
C MET A 240 6.82 -6.23 -26.49
N ASN A 241 7.68 -6.37 -27.48
CA ASN A 241 9.00 -6.99 -27.27
C ASN A 241 9.96 -5.98 -26.66
N ASP A 242 10.66 -6.38 -25.58
CA ASP A 242 11.72 -5.62 -24.91
C ASP A 242 11.35 -4.14 -24.62
N PRO A 243 10.30 -3.87 -23.84
CA PRO A 243 9.83 -2.52 -23.58
C PRO A 243 10.85 -1.71 -22.75
N SER A 244 11.15 -0.49 -23.16
CA SER A 244 11.87 0.49 -22.32
C SER A 244 10.90 1.02 -21.25
N LEU A 245 10.70 0.22 -20.20
CA LEU A 245 9.62 0.42 -19.22
C LEU A 245 9.95 1.48 -18.18
N VAL A 246 9.05 2.45 -18.03
CA VAL A 246 9.03 3.44 -16.94
C VAL A 246 7.76 3.20 -16.11
N ILE A 247 7.89 3.07 -14.79
CA ILE A 247 6.73 2.92 -13.91
C ILE A 247 6.55 4.17 -13.06
N CYS A 248 5.36 4.76 -13.13
CA CYS A 248 4.97 5.89 -12.28
C CYS A 248 4.08 5.41 -11.15
N VAL A 249 4.46 5.77 -9.93
CA VAL A 249 3.76 5.37 -8.71
C VAL A 249 3.24 6.60 -7.98
N PRO A 250 1.91 6.77 -7.87
CA PRO A 250 1.32 7.74 -6.96
C PRO A 250 1.77 7.41 -5.52
N SER A 251 2.51 8.32 -4.89
CA SER A 251 3.28 8.01 -3.70
C SER A 251 2.92 8.89 -2.52
N GLY A 252 2.29 8.28 -1.50
CA GLY A 252 2.08 8.89 -0.17
C GLY A 252 3.10 8.37 0.83
N ASN A 253 2.88 7.20 1.40
CA ASN A 253 3.77 6.60 2.42
C ASN A 253 4.94 5.77 1.84
N PHE A 254 5.10 5.72 0.54
CA PHE A 254 6.20 5.09 -0.22
C PHE A 254 6.33 3.56 -0.10
N GLY A 255 5.39 2.88 0.54
CA GLY A 255 5.38 1.40 0.60
C GLY A 255 5.27 0.77 -0.79
N ASN A 256 4.40 1.31 -1.63
CA ASN A 256 4.15 0.80 -2.97
C ASN A 256 5.39 0.92 -3.87
N ILE A 257 5.95 2.11 -4.03
CA ILE A 257 7.17 2.29 -4.85
C ILE A 257 8.36 1.51 -4.30
N THR A 258 8.50 1.39 -2.98
CA THR A 258 9.55 0.58 -2.34
C THR A 258 9.45 -0.88 -2.79
N ALA A 259 8.24 -1.45 -2.86
CA ALA A 259 8.03 -2.81 -3.37
C ALA A 259 8.44 -2.94 -4.86
N GLY A 260 8.16 -1.92 -5.68
CA GLY A 260 8.64 -1.85 -7.07
C GLY A 260 10.16 -1.81 -7.17
N LEU A 261 10.83 -1.06 -6.29
CA LEU A 261 12.29 -0.99 -6.22
C LEU A 261 12.90 -2.34 -5.81
N PHE A 262 12.26 -3.07 -4.90
CA PHE A 262 12.63 -4.46 -4.58
C PHE A 262 12.52 -5.35 -5.82
N GLY A 263 11.42 -5.25 -6.57
CA GLY A 263 11.28 -5.97 -7.85
C GLY A 263 12.43 -5.67 -8.81
N LYS A 264 12.84 -4.40 -8.94
CA LYS A 264 14.00 -4.03 -9.75
C LYS A 264 15.30 -4.66 -9.24
N ARG A 265 15.51 -4.72 -7.92
CA ARG A 265 16.68 -5.43 -7.34
C ARG A 265 16.63 -6.94 -7.58
N MET A 266 15.44 -7.52 -7.73
CA MET A 266 15.25 -8.93 -8.10
C MET A 266 15.50 -9.21 -9.58
N GLY A 267 15.73 -8.17 -10.41
CA GLY A 267 15.99 -8.28 -11.84
C GLY A 267 14.85 -7.85 -12.75
N LEU A 268 13.72 -7.34 -12.20
CA LEU A 268 12.60 -6.85 -13.01
C LEU A 268 13.08 -5.75 -13.97
N PRO A 269 12.87 -5.89 -15.31
CA PRO A 269 13.38 -4.96 -16.31
C PRO A 269 12.61 -3.62 -16.33
N VAL A 270 12.79 -2.82 -15.29
CA VAL A 270 12.28 -1.46 -15.19
C VAL A 270 13.44 -0.49 -15.36
N LYS A 271 13.36 0.36 -16.35
CA LYS A 271 14.41 1.35 -16.65
C LYS A 271 14.56 2.36 -15.50
N ARG A 272 13.45 2.95 -15.09
CA ARG A 272 13.38 3.93 -14.00
C ARG A 272 11.97 4.03 -13.42
N PHE A 273 11.88 4.64 -12.26
CA PHE A 273 10.61 4.98 -11.63
C PHE A 273 10.35 6.49 -11.64
N ILE A 274 9.08 6.86 -11.57
CA ILE A 274 8.62 8.21 -11.24
C ILE A 274 7.78 8.12 -9.98
N ALA A 275 8.16 8.86 -8.93
CA ALA A 275 7.32 9.07 -7.77
C ALA A 275 6.47 10.32 -8.00
N SER A 276 5.16 10.16 -8.22
CA SER A 276 4.26 11.30 -8.34
C SER A 276 3.62 11.62 -7.01
N ASN A 277 3.62 12.90 -6.65
CA ASN A 277 3.05 13.43 -5.42
C ASN A 277 1.93 14.43 -5.73
N ASN A 278 1.04 14.65 -4.78
CA ASN A 278 0.23 15.85 -4.69
C ASN A 278 1.06 16.98 -4.04
N ARG A 279 0.44 18.01 -3.49
CA ARG A 279 1.14 19.12 -2.79
C ARG A 279 1.94 18.70 -1.55
N ASN A 280 1.78 17.46 -1.10
CA ASN A 280 2.63 16.85 -0.07
C ASN A 280 3.86 16.23 -0.73
N ASP A 281 4.76 17.08 -1.18
CA ASP A 281 5.85 16.80 -2.12
C ASP A 281 7.23 16.66 -1.43
N ILE A 282 7.27 16.14 -0.21
CA ILE A 282 8.49 16.02 0.61
C ILE A 282 9.60 15.29 -0.16
N PHE A 283 9.26 14.19 -0.84
CA PHE A 283 10.22 13.42 -1.61
C PHE A 283 10.67 14.15 -2.88
N PHE A 284 9.76 14.86 -3.56
CA PHE A 284 10.13 15.69 -4.70
C PHE A 284 11.15 16.77 -4.29
N GLN A 285 10.93 17.46 -3.17
CA GLN A 285 11.87 18.43 -2.62
C GLN A 285 13.21 17.80 -2.24
N TYR A 286 13.18 16.57 -1.67
CA TYR A 286 14.39 15.82 -1.39
C TYR A 286 15.20 15.54 -2.67
N LEU A 287 14.55 15.12 -3.76
CA LEU A 287 15.25 14.90 -5.04
C LEU A 287 15.92 16.16 -5.58
N GLN A 288 15.33 17.34 -5.35
CA GLN A 288 15.90 18.61 -5.79
C GLN A 288 17.07 19.09 -4.91
N THR A 289 17.00 18.83 -3.61
CA THR A 289 17.91 19.48 -2.63
C THR A 289 18.89 18.52 -1.95
N GLY A 290 18.61 17.21 -1.96
CA GLY A 290 19.31 16.21 -1.15
C GLY A 290 18.99 16.27 0.34
N ILE A 291 18.08 17.18 0.76
CA ILE A 291 17.73 17.40 2.16
C ILE A 291 16.30 16.90 2.38
N TYR A 292 16.11 15.93 3.30
CA TYR A 292 14.79 15.43 3.67
C TYR A 292 14.23 16.27 4.82
N THR A 293 13.12 16.95 4.55
CA THR A 293 12.47 17.85 5.51
C THR A 293 11.00 17.53 5.66
N PRO A 294 10.61 16.66 6.61
CA PRO A 294 9.21 16.40 6.92
C PRO A 294 8.46 17.66 7.33
N ARG A 295 7.18 17.71 7.00
CA ARG A 295 6.30 18.82 7.37
C ARG A 295 4.87 18.31 7.59
N PRO A 296 3.98 19.06 8.27
CA PRO A 296 2.57 18.71 8.39
C PRO A 296 1.93 18.53 7.01
N SER A 297 1.09 17.52 6.88
CA SER A 297 0.37 17.24 5.63
C SER A 297 -0.68 18.32 5.33
N ILE A 298 -0.93 18.54 4.05
CA ILE A 298 -1.96 19.46 3.53
C ILE A 298 -3.04 18.59 2.88
N ALA A 299 -4.31 18.89 3.19
CA ALA A 299 -5.44 18.19 2.59
C ALA A 299 -5.55 18.50 1.08
N THR A 300 -5.74 17.46 0.27
CA THR A 300 -5.90 17.51 -1.19
C THR A 300 -7.01 16.59 -1.66
N ILE A 301 -7.40 16.69 -2.95
CA ILE A 301 -8.35 15.78 -3.58
C ILE A 301 -7.79 14.36 -3.77
N ALA A 302 -6.47 14.19 -3.78
CA ALA A 302 -5.76 12.91 -3.80
C ALA A 302 -5.32 12.50 -2.38
N ASN A 303 -6.27 12.40 -1.47
CA ASN A 303 -6.09 12.40 -0.02
C ASN A 303 -5.26 11.23 0.55
N ALA A 304 -5.19 10.09 -0.15
CA ALA A 304 -4.36 8.96 0.29
C ALA A 304 -2.84 9.25 0.18
N MET A 305 -2.47 10.33 -0.53
CA MET A 305 -1.10 10.85 -0.61
C MET A 305 -0.85 12.07 0.30
N ASP A 306 -1.80 12.44 1.18
CA ASP A 306 -1.63 13.52 2.16
C ASP A 306 -0.73 13.06 3.31
N VAL A 307 0.55 12.91 3.00
CA VAL A 307 1.58 12.39 3.91
C VAL A 307 2.75 13.36 3.96
N GLY A 308 2.99 13.93 5.13
CA GLY A 308 4.07 14.90 5.36
C GLY A 308 5.39 14.29 5.83
N ASP A 309 5.39 12.98 6.19
CA ASP A 309 6.56 12.22 6.60
C ASP A 309 6.41 10.74 6.16
N PRO A 310 6.77 10.43 4.89
CA PRO A 310 6.66 9.08 4.34
C PRO A 310 7.48 8.05 5.12
N SER A 311 6.86 7.18 5.89
CA SER A 311 7.55 6.19 6.75
C SER A 311 8.49 5.27 5.96
N ASN A 312 8.12 4.86 4.74
CA ASN A 312 8.96 3.97 3.92
C ASN A 312 10.13 4.69 3.21
N PHE A 313 10.26 6.00 3.37
CA PHE A 313 11.45 6.71 2.90
C PHE A 313 12.72 6.15 3.54
N ALA A 314 12.66 5.72 4.80
CA ALA A 314 13.77 5.03 5.48
C ALA A 314 14.22 3.77 4.73
N ARG A 315 13.29 2.99 4.15
CA ARG A 315 13.61 1.82 3.31
C ARG A 315 14.25 2.21 1.99
N VAL A 316 13.76 3.28 1.36
CA VAL A 316 14.37 3.81 0.13
C VAL A 316 15.80 4.25 0.42
N LEU A 317 16.05 5.02 1.47
CA LEU A 317 17.40 5.41 1.87
C LEU A 317 18.31 4.21 2.11
N ASP A 318 17.84 3.23 2.86
CA ASP A 318 18.61 2.02 3.18
C ASP A 318 18.96 1.21 1.92
N LEU A 319 18.00 1.04 0.99
CA LEU A 319 18.18 0.32 -0.27
C LEU A 319 19.26 0.93 -1.17
N TYR A 320 19.47 2.23 -1.08
CA TYR A 320 20.49 2.98 -1.83
C TYR A 320 21.71 3.41 -0.98
N GLY A 321 21.87 2.84 0.22
CA GLY A 321 22.98 3.17 1.12
C GLY A 321 23.04 4.64 1.53
N GLY A 322 21.88 5.33 1.59
CA GLY A 322 21.78 6.76 1.90
C GLY A 322 22.22 7.70 0.76
N SER A 323 22.51 7.18 -0.43
CA SER A 323 23.03 7.99 -1.55
C SER A 323 21.92 8.70 -2.30
N HIS A 324 21.79 10.03 -2.12
CA HIS A 324 20.90 10.87 -2.91
C HIS A 324 21.16 10.76 -4.42
N ALA A 325 22.42 10.74 -4.84
CA ALA A 325 22.78 10.62 -6.25
C ALA A 325 22.30 9.29 -6.85
N ALA A 326 22.44 8.17 -6.12
CA ALA A 326 21.97 6.87 -6.58
C ALA A 326 20.44 6.84 -6.68
N ILE A 327 19.72 7.39 -5.70
CA ILE A 327 18.26 7.52 -5.74
C ILE A 327 17.83 8.33 -6.97
N SER A 328 18.42 9.51 -7.18
CA SER A 328 18.06 10.41 -8.28
C SER A 328 18.38 9.86 -9.68
N THR A 329 19.26 8.84 -9.78
CA THR A 329 19.54 8.15 -11.04
C THR A 329 18.39 7.21 -11.43
N GLU A 330 17.74 6.57 -10.47
CA GLU A 330 16.70 5.56 -10.71
C GLU A 330 15.28 6.10 -10.50
N ILE A 331 15.11 7.15 -9.70
CA ILE A 331 13.80 7.69 -9.33
C ILE A 331 13.77 9.18 -9.66
N SER A 332 12.87 9.58 -10.52
CA SER A 332 12.49 10.97 -10.71
C SER A 332 11.20 11.28 -9.94
N GLY A 333 10.93 12.57 -9.71
CA GLY A 333 9.74 13.02 -8.99
C GLY A 333 8.87 13.96 -9.82
N ALA A 334 7.59 14.00 -9.48
CA ALA A 334 6.63 14.97 -9.99
C ALA A 334 5.68 15.39 -8.87
N THR A 335 5.17 16.62 -8.93
CA THR A 335 4.21 17.14 -7.93
C THR A 335 3.14 17.96 -8.61
N TYR A 336 1.88 17.83 -8.15
CA TYR A 336 0.73 18.45 -8.80
C TYR A 336 -0.23 19.08 -7.80
N THR A 337 -0.82 20.22 -8.19
CA THR A 337 -1.91 20.87 -7.45
C THR A 337 -3.25 20.18 -7.74
N ASP A 338 -4.26 20.47 -6.92
CA ASP A 338 -5.62 19.95 -7.13
C ASP A 338 -6.20 20.38 -8.48
N GLU A 339 -5.89 21.59 -8.94
CA GLU A 339 -6.31 22.10 -10.25
C GLU A 339 -5.69 21.29 -11.39
N GLN A 340 -4.38 20.99 -11.30
CA GLN A 340 -3.68 20.18 -12.29
C GLN A 340 -4.19 18.73 -12.33
N ILE A 341 -4.50 18.18 -11.17
CA ILE A 341 -5.09 16.84 -11.04
C ILE A 341 -6.47 16.82 -11.70
N ALA A 342 -7.33 17.79 -11.39
CA ALA A 342 -8.67 17.91 -11.96
C ALA A 342 -8.64 18.12 -13.49
N GLU A 343 -7.75 18.98 -13.99
CA GLU A 343 -7.52 19.19 -15.42
C GLU A 343 -7.16 17.86 -16.12
N THR A 344 -6.23 17.11 -15.54
CA THR A 344 -5.80 15.82 -16.09
C THR A 344 -6.94 14.81 -16.15
N MET A 345 -7.75 14.71 -15.08
CA MET A 345 -8.92 13.83 -15.05
C MET A 345 -9.93 14.18 -16.15
N GLN A 346 -10.22 15.49 -16.33
CA GLN A 346 -11.13 15.97 -17.38
C GLN A 346 -10.60 15.67 -18.78
N GLU A 347 -9.33 15.92 -19.02
CA GLU A 347 -8.72 15.72 -20.34
C GLU A 347 -8.69 14.25 -20.73
N VAL A 348 -8.27 13.37 -19.82
CA VAL A 348 -8.18 11.92 -20.05
C VAL A 348 -9.57 11.34 -20.26
N TRP A 349 -10.57 11.77 -19.49
CA TRP A 349 -11.97 11.37 -19.70
C TRP A 349 -12.48 11.76 -21.09
N LYS A 350 -12.29 13.01 -21.48
CA LYS A 350 -12.77 13.53 -22.78
C LYS A 350 -12.06 12.94 -23.99
N LYS A 351 -10.73 12.75 -23.89
CA LYS A 351 -9.90 12.33 -25.04
C LYS A 351 -9.76 10.81 -25.16
N ASN A 352 -9.68 10.12 -24.04
CA ASN A 352 -9.33 8.70 -23.98
C ASN A 352 -10.48 7.82 -23.47
N HIS A 353 -11.58 8.42 -22.99
CA HIS A 353 -12.69 7.71 -22.34
C HIS A 353 -12.24 6.78 -21.21
N TYR A 354 -11.16 7.18 -20.50
CA TYR A 354 -10.64 6.47 -19.35
C TYR A 354 -10.89 7.29 -18.08
N LEU A 355 -11.55 6.68 -17.11
CA LEU A 355 -11.90 7.32 -15.85
C LEU A 355 -10.77 7.15 -14.86
N LEU A 356 -10.10 8.26 -14.52
CA LEU A 356 -9.05 8.28 -13.50
C LEU A 356 -9.60 8.60 -12.11
N ASP A 357 -9.00 8.02 -11.09
CA ASP A 357 -9.09 8.56 -9.75
C ASP A 357 -8.07 9.72 -9.59
N PRO A 358 -8.19 10.57 -8.56
CA PRO A 358 -7.27 11.69 -8.37
C PRO A 358 -5.79 11.27 -8.22
N HIS A 359 -5.52 10.10 -7.66
CA HIS A 359 -4.15 9.58 -7.46
C HIS A 359 -3.57 9.10 -8.78
N GLY A 360 -4.33 8.32 -9.55
CA GLY A 360 -3.94 7.86 -10.88
C GLY A 360 -3.73 9.02 -11.84
N ALA A 361 -4.48 10.11 -11.69
CA ALA A 361 -4.27 11.33 -12.48
C ALA A 361 -2.87 11.93 -12.28
N CYS A 362 -2.34 11.93 -11.05
CA CYS A 362 -0.94 12.31 -10.79
C CYS A 362 0.02 11.39 -11.54
N GLY A 363 -0.24 10.09 -11.54
CA GLY A 363 0.58 9.08 -12.22
C GLY A 363 0.57 9.24 -13.73
N PHE A 364 -0.60 9.40 -14.32
CA PHE A 364 -0.78 9.61 -15.76
C PHE A 364 -0.07 10.88 -16.22
N ARG A 365 -0.30 12.02 -15.55
CA ARG A 365 0.31 13.31 -15.91
C ARG A 365 1.82 13.25 -15.84
N ALA A 366 2.38 12.63 -14.80
CA ALA A 366 3.82 12.49 -14.65
C ALA A 366 4.46 11.67 -15.78
N LEU A 367 3.77 10.64 -16.29
CA LEU A 367 4.22 9.92 -17.48
C LEU A 367 4.07 10.77 -18.74
N ALA A 368 2.94 11.43 -18.94
CA ALA A 368 2.69 12.26 -20.12
C ALA A 368 3.74 13.39 -20.28
N GLU A 369 4.18 13.96 -19.15
CA GLU A 369 5.22 15.00 -19.12
C GLU A 369 6.66 14.44 -19.12
N GLY A 370 6.85 13.23 -18.56
CA GLY A 370 8.19 12.70 -18.25
C GLY A 370 8.72 11.60 -19.14
N LEU A 371 7.92 10.99 -20.01
CA LEU A 371 8.38 9.94 -20.93
C LEU A 371 9.27 10.53 -22.04
N LYS A 372 10.35 9.82 -22.33
CA LYS A 372 11.26 10.12 -23.43
C LYS A 372 10.88 9.31 -24.68
N PRO A 373 11.30 9.73 -25.87
CA PRO A 373 11.08 8.95 -27.09
C PRO A 373 11.51 7.50 -26.95
N GLY A 374 10.65 6.56 -27.31
CA GLY A 374 10.90 5.12 -27.20
C GLY A 374 10.64 4.51 -25.83
N GLU A 375 10.28 5.29 -24.82
CA GLU A 375 9.85 4.77 -23.52
C GLU A 375 8.37 4.44 -23.52
N THR A 376 8.00 3.38 -22.78
CA THR A 376 6.61 2.99 -22.48
C THR A 376 6.38 3.16 -20.99
N GLY A 377 5.28 3.82 -20.62
CA GLY A 377 4.92 4.12 -19.25
C GLY A 377 3.79 3.26 -18.73
N ILE A 378 3.92 2.81 -17.48
CA ILE A 378 2.81 2.25 -16.70
C ILE A 378 2.62 3.14 -15.47
N PHE A 379 1.41 3.68 -15.28
CA PHE A 379 1.05 4.28 -13.98
C PHE A 379 0.15 3.31 -13.21
N LEU A 380 0.24 3.41 -11.88
CA LEU A 380 -0.59 2.59 -11.00
C LEU A 380 -1.90 3.32 -10.70
N GLU A 381 -3.02 2.72 -11.10
CA GLU A 381 -4.36 3.18 -10.70
C GLU A 381 -4.73 2.50 -9.38
N THR A 382 -4.57 3.24 -8.29
CA THR A 382 -4.46 2.66 -6.94
C THR A 382 -5.80 2.44 -6.25
N ALA A 383 -6.86 3.07 -6.72
CA ALA A 383 -8.22 2.89 -6.20
C ALA A 383 -9.26 3.11 -7.31
N HIS A 384 -10.41 2.46 -7.17
CA HIS A 384 -11.51 2.67 -8.12
C HIS A 384 -12.06 4.10 -7.98
N PRO A 385 -12.28 4.85 -9.09
CA PRO A 385 -12.75 6.23 -9.06
C PRO A 385 -14.05 6.43 -8.27
N ALA A 386 -14.95 5.46 -8.25
CA ALA A 386 -16.20 5.51 -7.47
C ALA A 386 -15.99 5.66 -5.96
N LYS A 387 -14.81 5.36 -5.43
CA LYS A 387 -14.49 5.61 -4.00
C LYS A 387 -14.38 7.10 -3.68
N PHE A 388 -14.16 7.92 -4.70
CA PHE A 388 -14.07 9.38 -4.67
C PHE A 388 -15.18 10.03 -5.50
N LYS A 389 -16.36 9.38 -5.54
CA LYS A 389 -17.48 9.69 -6.42
C LYS A 389 -17.78 11.19 -6.49
N ASP A 390 -17.99 11.85 -5.36
CA ASP A 390 -18.36 13.27 -5.32
C ASP A 390 -17.32 14.18 -5.99
N THR A 391 -16.04 13.89 -5.74
CA THR A 391 -14.91 14.61 -6.35
C THR A 391 -14.83 14.33 -7.85
N VAL A 392 -14.93 13.06 -8.23
CA VAL A 392 -14.83 12.65 -9.65
C VAL A 392 -15.98 13.21 -10.47
N GLU A 393 -17.22 13.07 -10.02
CA GLU A 393 -18.41 13.61 -10.70
C GLU A 393 -18.36 15.14 -10.85
N LYS A 394 -17.91 15.84 -9.80
CA LYS A 394 -17.73 17.30 -9.86
C LYS A 394 -16.71 17.71 -10.92
N ILE A 395 -15.65 16.91 -11.09
CA ILE A 395 -14.58 17.19 -12.05
C ILE A 395 -14.99 16.88 -13.48
N ILE A 396 -15.53 15.67 -13.72
CA ILE A 396 -15.85 15.24 -15.10
C ILE A 396 -17.20 15.74 -15.59
N GLY A 397 -18.11 16.15 -14.68
CA GLY A 397 -19.45 16.64 -15.00
C GLY A 397 -20.45 15.53 -15.35
N GLU A 398 -20.14 14.28 -15.07
CA GLU A 398 -20.97 13.12 -15.38
C GLU A 398 -21.12 12.21 -14.15
N ALA A 399 -22.22 11.43 -14.09
CA ALA A 399 -22.46 10.50 -12.99
C ALA A 399 -21.53 9.30 -13.06
N VAL A 400 -20.98 8.90 -11.91
CA VAL A 400 -20.12 7.73 -11.74
C VAL A 400 -20.93 6.59 -11.13
N GLU A 401 -20.96 5.46 -11.81
CA GLU A 401 -21.62 4.27 -11.32
C GLU A 401 -20.85 3.66 -10.13
N ILE A 402 -21.57 3.33 -9.06
CA ILE A 402 -20.97 2.63 -7.91
C ILE A 402 -20.96 1.12 -8.20
N PRO A 403 -19.80 0.47 -8.26
CA PRO A 403 -19.71 -0.97 -8.49
C PRO A 403 -20.48 -1.79 -7.45
N ALA A 404 -21.01 -2.94 -7.84
CA ALA A 404 -21.83 -3.80 -6.98
C ALA A 404 -21.15 -4.15 -5.65
N LYS A 405 -19.82 -4.36 -5.66
CA LYS A 405 -19.02 -4.60 -4.45
C LYS A 405 -19.12 -3.44 -3.44
N LEU A 406 -19.07 -2.19 -3.91
CA LEU A 406 -19.21 -1.01 -3.03
C LEU A 406 -20.66 -0.82 -2.59
N GLN A 407 -21.63 -1.06 -3.48
CA GLN A 407 -23.05 -1.00 -3.12
C GLN A 407 -23.40 -1.94 -1.96
N ALA A 408 -22.78 -3.11 -1.89
CA ALA A 408 -22.98 -4.06 -0.79
C ALA A 408 -22.59 -3.46 0.56
N PHE A 409 -21.46 -2.75 0.64
CA PHE A 409 -21.06 -2.04 1.86
C PHE A 409 -22.01 -0.89 2.21
N MET A 410 -22.47 -0.13 1.22
CA MET A 410 -23.38 1.00 1.43
C MET A 410 -24.73 0.61 2.07
N ARG A 411 -25.16 -0.64 1.88
CA ARG A 411 -26.38 -1.17 2.50
C ARG A 411 -26.19 -1.56 3.97
N GLY A 412 -24.95 -1.71 4.42
CA GLY A 412 -24.65 -2.09 5.80
C GLY A 412 -24.91 -0.97 6.81
N GLU A 413 -25.17 -1.34 8.05
CA GLU A 413 -25.31 -0.41 9.17
C GLU A 413 -23.92 -0.02 9.71
N LYS A 414 -23.65 1.28 9.83
CA LYS A 414 -22.43 1.80 10.45
C LYS A 414 -22.41 1.42 11.94
N LYS A 415 -21.34 0.73 12.34
CA LYS A 415 -21.02 0.43 13.74
C LYS A 415 -19.63 0.94 14.05
N SER A 416 -19.54 1.95 14.89
CA SER A 416 -18.26 2.53 15.30
C SER A 416 -18.32 2.94 16.77
N LEU A 417 -17.17 2.85 17.44
CA LEU A 417 -16.97 3.31 18.80
C LEU A 417 -16.42 4.73 18.76
N PRO A 418 -17.13 5.73 19.32
CA PRO A 418 -16.60 7.07 19.45
C PRO A 418 -15.45 7.10 20.46
N MET A 419 -14.36 7.81 20.12
CA MET A 419 -13.16 7.91 20.94
C MET A 419 -12.62 9.34 20.90
N SER A 420 -12.15 9.83 22.06
CA SER A 420 -11.38 11.07 22.10
C SER A 420 -9.99 10.86 21.46
N LYS A 421 -9.28 11.95 21.19
CA LYS A 421 -7.88 11.88 20.73
C LYS A 421 -6.88 11.70 21.88
N GLU A 422 -7.35 11.62 23.13
CA GLU A 422 -6.50 11.46 24.31
C GLU A 422 -6.10 9.99 24.48
N PHE A 423 -4.80 9.74 24.59
CA PHE A 423 -4.28 8.38 24.70
C PHE A 423 -4.80 7.64 25.95
N ALA A 424 -5.04 8.36 27.05
CA ALA A 424 -5.55 7.74 28.27
C ALA A 424 -6.89 7.02 28.07
N ASP A 425 -7.80 7.60 27.28
CA ASP A 425 -9.11 7.00 26.98
C ASP A 425 -8.95 5.75 26.11
N PHE A 426 -8.10 5.82 25.07
CA PHE A 426 -7.80 4.70 24.21
C PHE A 426 -7.11 3.55 24.95
N LYS A 427 -6.12 3.86 25.81
CA LYS A 427 -5.46 2.89 26.68
C LYS A 427 -6.48 2.22 27.60
N GLN A 428 -7.33 2.99 28.27
CA GLN A 428 -8.35 2.46 29.17
C GLN A 428 -9.30 1.50 28.44
N TYR A 429 -9.64 1.81 27.18
CA TYR A 429 -10.45 0.92 26.35
C TYR A 429 -9.71 -0.40 26.06
N LEU A 430 -8.46 -0.33 25.56
CA LEU A 430 -7.66 -1.50 25.23
C LEU A 430 -7.36 -2.41 26.43
N MET A 431 -7.24 -1.84 27.63
CA MET A 431 -7.02 -2.62 28.88
C MET A 431 -8.25 -3.41 29.32
N ARG A 432 -9.44 -3.18 28.75
CA ARG A 432 -10.70 -3.86 29.10
C ARG A 432 -11.08 -4.98 28.10
N VAL A 433 -10.41 -5.05 26.99
CA VAL A 433 -10.66 -6.05 25.92
C VAL A 433 -9.57 -7.10 25.89
#